data_afac5b058948115c28bb842e5a904828
#
_entry.id   afac5b058948115c28bb842e5a904828
#
_cell.length_a   1.000
_cell.length_b   1.000
_cell.length_c   1.000
_cell.angle_alpha   90.00
_cell.angle_beta   90.00
_cell.angle_gamma   90.00
#
_symmetry.space_group_name_H-M   'P 1'
#
loop_
_entity.id
_entity.type
_entity.pdbx_description
1 polymer ?
#
loop_
_entity_poly.entity_id
_entity_poly.type
_entity_poly.pdbx_seq_one_letter_code
_entity_poly.pdbx_strand_id
1 'polypeptide(L)'
;MKDNRGLGQYGLGNIDLYARPQVKMPDGSIATVRSMSFNDGLKEVVIPTVSDDGRILEPKQAIDNYYKTGKYLGKFDTVDEATKYADRLHNEQDRYYNGNKASFINRLLGGKWKKLF
;
A
#
# COMPACT_ATOMS: atom_id res chain seq x y z
N MET A 1 3.53 -12.00 19.25
CA MET A 1 3.34 -12.77 18.66
C MET A 1 3.22 -12.49 17.39
N LYS A 2 3.69 -13.02 16.77
CA LYS A 2 3.64 -12.71 15.63
C LYS A 2 2.51 -12.82 15.02
N ASP A 3 2.24 -12.12 14.55
CA ASP A 3 0.91 -11.93 14.21
C ASP A 3 0.68 -12.33 12.81
N ASN A 4 -0.10 -13.34 12.60
CA ASN A 4 -0.40 -13.80 11.26
C ASN A 4 -1.64 -13.16 10.69
N ARG A 5 -2.24 -12.25 11.42
CA ARG A 5 -3.53 -11.72 11.01
C ARG A 5 -3.46 -10.42 10.26
N GLY A 6 -2.28 -9.93 10.01
CA GLY A 6 -2.10 -8.72 9.26
C GLY A 6 -1.63 -7.57 10.12
N LEU A 7 -1.58 -6.40 9.49
CA LEU A 7 -0.99 -5.23 10.11
C LEU A 7 -1.90 -4.46 11.04
N GLY A 8 -3.22 -4.68 10.93
CA GLY A 8 -4.16 -3.89 11.69
C GLY A 8 -4.52 -2.61 10.97
N GLN A 9 -5.42 -1.85 11.57
CA GLN A 9 -6.03 -0.71 10.89
C GLN A 9 -5.04 0.36 10.44
N TYR A 10 -4.03 0.66 11.25
CA TYR A 10 -3.08 1.71 10.91
C TYR A 10 -1.69 1.19 10.60
N GLY A 11 -1.48 -0.11 10.74
CA GLY A 11 -0.14 -0.68 10.51
C GLY A 11 0.89 0.02 11.36
N LEU A 12 1.99 0.43 10.74
CA LEU A 12 3.07 1.13 11.42
C LEU A 12 3.05 2.63 11.14
N GLY A 13 1.93 3.14 10.66
CA GLY A 13 1.80 4.55 10.32
C GLY A 13 0.57 5.18 10.93
N ASN A 14 0.04 6.20 10.23
CA ASN A 14 -1.12 6.93 10.71
C ASN A 14 -2.22 7.07 9.65
N ILE A 15 -2.22 6.18 8.67
CA ILE A 15 -3.24 6.16 7.64
C ILE A 15 -4.13 4.94 7.88
N ASP A 16 -5.45 5.14 7.78
CA ASP A 16 -6.40 4.06 7.97
C ASP A 16 -6.37 3.13 6.77
N LEU A 17 -5.81 1.95 6.98
CA LEU A 17 -5.63 0.98 5.90
C LEU A 17 -6.92 0.27 5.52
N TYR A 18 -7.96 0.40 6.33
CA TYR A 18 -9.25 -0.23 6.07
C TYR A 18 -10.24 0.71 5.40
N ALA A 19 -9.85 1.96 5.20
CA ALA A 19 -10.72 2.96 4.59
C ALA A 19 -10.00 3.65 3.44
N ARG A 20 -9.39 2.85 2.56
CA ARG A 20 -8.67 3.40 1.42
C ARG A 20 -9.57 3.49 0.19
N PRO A 21 -9.39 4.51 -0.64
CA PRO A 21 -10.07 4.53 -1.93
C PRO A 21 -9.55 3.38 -2.78
N GLN A 22 -10.39 2.87 -3.65
CA GLN A 22 -10.02 1.80 -4.57
C GLN A 22 -9.99 2.38 -5.98
N VAL A 23 -8.79 2.53 -6.54
CA VAL A 23 -8.60 3.17 -7.83
C VAL A 23 -8.30 2.11 -8.88
N LYS A 24 -9.11 2.08 -9.93
CA LYS A 24 -8.91 1.13 -11.01
C LYS A 24 -7.80 1.63 -11.93
N MET A 25 -6.80 0.80 -12.11
CA MET A 25 -5.66 1.13 -12.96
C MET A 25 -5.94 0.73 -14.41
N PRO A 26 -5.18 1.27 -15.37
CA PRO A 26 -5.41 0.93 -16.77
C PRO A 26 -5.33 -0.54 -17.10
N ASP A 27 -4.55 -1.31 -16.34
CA ASP A 27 -4.43 -2.75 -16.57
C ASP A 27 -5.54 -3.56 -15.89
N GLY A 28 -6.51 -2.88 -15.27
CA GLY A 28 -7.61 -3.55 -14.60
C GLY A 28 -7.37 -3.86 -13.13
N SER A 29 -6.16 -3.66 -12.64
CA SER A 29 -5.88 -3.89 -11.23
C SER A 29 -6.45 -2.75 -10.38
N ILE A 30 -6.47 -2.97 -9.06
CA ILE A 30 -6.98 -1.99 -8.10
C ILE A 30 -5.82 -1.52 -7.24
N ALA A 31 -5.67 -0.21 -7.13
CA ALA A 31 -4.66 0.38 -6.26
C ALA A 31 -5.35 1.03 -5.07
N THR A 32 -4.82 0.81 -3.88
CA THR A 32 -5.36 1.42 -2.66
C THR A 32 -4.32 2.30 -1.96
N VAL A 33 -3.08 1.90 -1.94
CA VAL A 33 -1.99 2.74 -1.42
C VAL A 33 -0.91 2.97 -2.46
N ARG A 34 -0.58 1.96 -3.26
CA ARG A 34 0.44 2.05 -4.31
C ARG A 34 1.65 2.79 -3.76
N SER A 35 2.26 2.19 -2.74
CA SER A 35 3.23 2.89 -1.90
C SER A 35 4.56 3.17 -2.59
N MET A 36 5.24 4.19 -2.09
CA MET A 36 6.61 4.48 -2.46
C MET A 36 7.35 4.86 -1.19
N SER A 37 8.67 4.85 -1.23
CA SER A 37 9.43 5.33 -0.09
C SER A 37 10.42 6.40 -0.54
N PHE A 38 10.78 7.27 0.40
CA PHE A 38 11.79 8.28 0.15
C PHE A 38 12.49 8.61 1.47
N ASN A 39 13.68 9.17 1.37
CA ASN A 39 14.44 9.53 2.56
C ASN A 39 14.17 11.00 2.88
N ASP A 40 13.71 11.27 4.11
CA ASP A 40 13.39 12.64 4.52
C ASP A 40 14.55 13.33 5.22
N GLY A 41 15.74 12.70 5.18
CA GLY A 41 16.92 13.23 5.88
C GLY A 41 17.21 12.47 7.17
N LEU A 42 16.22 11.78 7.71
CA LEU A 42 16.36 11.02 8.95
C LEU A 42 15.91 9.57 8.80
N LYS A 43 14.86 9.35 8.04
CA LYS A 43 14.26 8.01 7.92
C LYS A 43 13.85 7.75 6.49
N GLU A 44 13.68 6.46 6.17
CA GLU A 44 13.01 6.06 4.95
C GLU A 44 11.52 6.04 5.25
N VAL A 45 10.79 6.90 4.59
CA VAL A 45 9.36 7.07 4.84
C VAL A 45 8.57 6.42 3.73
N VAL A 46 7.66 5.52 4.10
CA VAL A 46 6.76 4.87 3.13
C VAL A 46 5.46 5.66 3.11
N ILE A 47 5.06 6.09 1.93
CA ILE A 47 3.87 6.92 1.76
C ILE A 47 3.02 6.37 0.61
N PRO A 48 1.72 6.68 0.60
CA PRO A 48 0.88 6.27 -0.51
C PRO A 48 1.05 7.19 -1.71
N THR A 49 0.87 6.65 -2.92
CA THR A 49 0.73 7.47 -4.11
C THR A 49 -0.72 7.49 -4.59
N VAL A 50 -1.64 6.96 -3.79
CA VAL A 50 -3.07 7.13 -4.00
C VAL A 50 -3.52 8.16 -2.97
N SER A 51 -4.12 9.25 -3.42
CA SER A 51 -4.59 10.29 -2.51
C SER A 51 -5.87 9.84 -1.81
N ASP A 52 -6.23 10.55 -0.73
CA ASP A 52 -7.44 10.19 0.01
C ASP A 52 -8.70 10.34 -0.83
N ASP A 53 -8.67 11.18 -1.85
CA ASP A 53 -9.81 11.36 -2.74
C ASP A 53 -9.73 10.50 -4.00
N GLY A 54 -8.84 9.52 -4.02
CA GLY A 54 -8.84 8.51 -5.08
C GLY A 54 -8.11 8.89 -6.35
N ARG A 55 -7.09 9.74 -6.26
CA ARG A 55 -6.28 10.09 -7.42
C ARG A 55 -4.91 9.44 -7.33
N ILE A 56 -4.34 9.10 -8.48
CA ILE A 56 -2.97 8.60 -8.53
C ILE A 56 -2.04 9.80 -8.59
N LEU A 57 -1.11 9.87 -7.67
CA LEU A 57 -0.18 11.00 -7.55
C LEU A 57 1.17 10.67 -8.17
N GLU A 58 1.78 11.68 -8.78
CA GLU A 58 3.17 11.56 -9.16
C GLU A 58 4.04 11.54 -7.89
N PRO A 59 5.25 10.98 -7.96
CA PRO A 59 6.08 10.89 -6.76
C PRO A 59 6.27 12.23 -6.04
N LYS A 60 6.51 13.30 -6.79
CA LYS A 60 6.70 14.61 -6.18
C LYS A 60 5.44 15.08 -5.46
N GLN A 61 4.29 14.84 -6.07
CA GLN A 61 3.01 15.20 -5.45
C GLN A 61 2.78 14.42 -4.17
N ALA A 62 3.14 13.13 -4.18
CA ALA A 62 2.97 12.29 -2.99
C ALA A 62 3.86 12.77 -1.85
N ILE A 63 5.10 13.15 -2.16
CA ILE A 63 6.02 13.67 -1.15
C ILE A 63 5.53 15.00 -0.61
N ASP A 64 5.08 15.90 -1.50
CA ASP A 64 4.53 17.18 -1.08
C ASP A 64 3.33 16.98 -0.17
N ASN A 65 2.49 16.02 -0.50
CA ASN A 65 1.31 15.70 0.30
C ASN A 65 1.72 15.22 1.69
N TYR A 66 2.77 14.43 1.78
CA TYR A 66 3.27 13.98 3.07
C TYR A 66 3.69 15.17 3.94
N TYR A 67 4.45 16.10 3.37
CA TYR A 67 4.90 17.24 4.15
C TYR A 67 3.74 18.16 4.53
N LYS A 68 2.71 18.20 3.72
CA LYS A 68 1.56 19.02 4.02
C LYS A 68 0.65 18.40 5.09
N THR A 69 0.46 17.10 5.06
CA THR A 69 -0.51 16.43 5.93
C THR A 69 0.10 15.67 7.08
N GLY A 70 1.36 15.28 6.97
CA GLY A 70 2.00 14.42 7.98
C GLY A 70 1.56 12.97 7.91
N LYS A 71 0.83 12.57 6.88
CA LYS A 71 0.32 11.20 6.78
C LYS A 71 1.32 10.29 6.11
N TYR A 72 1.58 9.15 6.71
CA TYR A 72 2.56 8.19 6.21
C TYR A 72 2.15 6.77 6.56
N LEU A 73 2.74 5.80 5.85
CA LEU A 73 2.44 4.39 6.06
C LEU A 73 3.40 3.73 7.04
N GLY A 74 4.63 4.20 7.10
CA GLY A 74 5.62 3.71 8.04
C GLY A 74 6.93 4.44 7.86
N LYS A 75 7.81 4.38 8.87
CA LYS A 75 9.15 5.00 8.83
C LYS A 75 10.18 3.98 9.29
N PHE A 76 11.28 3.92 8.59
CA PHE A 76 12.29 2.89 8.80
C PHE A 76 13.70 3.47 8.74
N ASP A 77 14.65 2.72 9.25
CA ASP A 77 16.04 3.17 9.26
C ASP A 77 16.75 2.85 7.94
N THR A 78 16.27 1.86 7.20
CA THR A 78 16.94 1.44 5.97
C THR A 78 15.94 1.29 4.82
N VAL A 79 16.46 1.39 3.60
CA VAL A 79 15.66 1.15 2.40
C VAL A 79 15.13 -0.28 2.38
N ASP A 80 15.95 -1.23 2.83
CA ASP A 80 15.55 -2.63 2.84
C ASP A 80 14.31 -2.86 3.71
N GLU A 81 14.32 -2.28 4.90
CA GLU A 81 13.17 -2.40 5.79
C GLU A 81 11.92 -1.76 5.20
N ALA A 82 12.10 -0.59 4.58
CA ALA A 82 10.99 0.10 3.94
C ALA A 82 10.40 -0.73 2.80
N THR A 83 11.27 -1.34 2.01
CA THR A 83 10.84 -2.17 0.88
C THR A 83 10.08 -3.41 1.36
N LYS A 84 10.58 -4.05 2.39
CA LYS A 84 9.90 -5.23 2.94
C LYS A 84 8.53 -4.87 3.48
N TYR A 85 8.44 -3.73 4.14
CA TYR A 85 7.16 -3.27 4.66
C TYR A 85 6.20 -2.92 3.52
N ALA A 86 6.71 -2.27 2.47
CA ALA A 86 5.88 -1.95 1.31
C ALA A 86 5.32 -3.21 0.67
N ASP A 87 6.13 -4.26 0.56
CA ASP A 87 5.66 -5.54 0.03
C ASP A 87 4.58 -6.14 0.93
N ARG A 88 4.79 -6.08 2.22
CA ARG A 88 3.80 -6.59 3.17
C ARG A 88 2.49 -5.82 3.06
N LEU A 89 2.58 -4.50 2.95
CA LEU A 89 1.40 -3.66 2.77
C LEU A 89 0.63 -4.04 1.51
N HIS A 90 1.37 -4.24 0.42
CA HIS A 90 0.74 -4.62 -0.84
C HIS A 90 -0.07 -5.90 -0.66
N ASN A 91 0.51 -6.90 -0.02
CA ASN A 91 -0.16 -8.16 0.18
C ASN A 91 -1.35 -8.03 1.13
N GLU A 92 -1.21 -7.24 2.19
CA GLU A 92 -2.29 -7.04 3.14
C GLU A 92 -3.46 -6.28 2.52
N GLN A 93 -3.17 -5.26 1.74
CA GLN A 93 -4.21 -4.50 1.06
C GLN A 93 -4.92 -5.35 0.03
N ASP A 94 -4.17 -6.16 -0.71
CA ASP A 94 -4.77 -7.07 -1.67
C ASP A 94 -5.71 -8.04 -0.95
N ARG A 95 -5.24 -8.61 0.14
CA ARG A 95 -6.07 -9.56 0.89
C ARG A 95 -7.31 -8.90 1.44
N TYR A 96 -7.17 -7.71 1.99
CA TYR A 96 -8.29 -7.03 2.61
C TYR A 96 -9.36 -6.62 1.59
N TYR A 97 -8.92 -6.03 0.47
CA TYR A 97 -9.88 -5.49 -0.51
C TYR A 97 -10.33 -6.50 -1.54
N ASN A 98 -9.55 -7.54 -1.81
CA ASN A 98 -9.89 -8.53 -2.82
C ASN A 98 -10.09 -9.92 -2.25
N GLY A 99 -9.41 -10.22 -1.19
CA GLY A 99 -9.63 -11.41 -0.40
C GLY A 99 -9.99 -12.65 -1.16
N ASN A 100 -11.13 -13.22 -0.79
CA ASN A 100 -11.58 -14.47 -1.36
C ASN A 100 -11.91 -14.35 -2.84
N LYS A 101 -12.31 -13.19 -3.27
CA LYS A 101 -12.65 -12.97 -4.67
C LYS A 101 -11.43 -13.14 -5.56
N ALA A 102 -10.33 -12.50 -5.19
CA ALA A 102 -9.10 -12.62 -5.96
C ALA A 102 -8.59 -14.05 -5.91
N SER A 103 -8.68 -14.67 -4.76
CA SER A 103 -8.22 -16.03 -4.56
C SER A 103 -9.03 -17.02 -5.41
N PHE A 104 -10.34 -16.81 -5.46
CA PHE A 104 -11.22 -17.66 -6.25
C PHE A 104 -10.89 -17.57 -7.74
N ILE A 105 -10.75 -16.34 -8.24
CA ILE A 105 -10.45 -16.12 -9.64
C ILE A 105 -9.07 -16.70 -9.98
N ASN A 106 -8.12 -16.51 -9.10
CA ASN A 106 -6.78 -17.03 -9.29
C ASN A 106 -6.79 -18.55 -9.43
N ARG A 107 -7.56 -19.20 -8.58
CA ARG A 107 -7.67 -20.65 -8.63
C ARG A 107 -8.31 -21.13 -9.93
N LEU A 108 -9.34 -20.42 -10.36
CA LEU A 108 -10.05 -20.76 -11.58
C LEU A 108 -9.18 -20.64 -12.81
N LEU A 109 -8.30 -19.66 -12.83
CA LEU A 109 -7.50 -19.35 -14.01
C LEU A 109 -6.06 -19.83 -13.90
N GLY A 110 -5.81 -20.75 -12.99
CA GLY A 110 -4.50 -21.36 -12.88
C GLY A 110 -3.41 -20.43 -12.41
N GLY A 111 -3.77 -19.47 -11.61
CA GLY A 111 -2.79 -18.57 -11.02
C GLY A 111 -2.39 -17.39 -11.90
N LYS A 112 -3.08 -17.20 -12.99
CA LYS A 112 -2.73 -16.12 -13.90
C LYS A 112 -2.98 -14.73 -13.35
N TRP A 113 -3.77 -14.64 -12.31
CA TRP A 113 -4.18 -13.36 -11.76
C TRP A 113 -3.35 -12.87 -10.59
N LYS A 114 -2.34 -13.61 -10.22
CA LYS A 114 -1.60 -13.28 -9.00
C LYS A 114 -0.80 -12.00 -9.09
N LYS A 115 -0.69 -11.40 -10.26
CA LYS A 115 0.05 -10.16 -10.41
C LYS A 115 -0.81 -8.95 -10.61
N LEU A 116 -2.08 -9.04 -10.32
CA LEU A 116 -2.98 -7.91 -10.51
C LEU A 116 -2.74 -6.77 -9.51
N PHE A 117 -2.12 -7.06 -8.37
CA PHE A 117 -1.97 -6.04 -7.31
C PHE A 117 -0.51 -5.87 -6.85
#